data_ab56b1d8b50680389f14c4f5e580a039
#
_entry.id   ab56b1d8b50680389f14c4f5e580a039
#
_cell.length_a   1.000
_cell.length_b   1.000
_cell.length_c   1.000
_cell.angle_alpha   90.00
_cell.angle_beta   90.00
_cell.angle_gamma   90.00
#
_symmetry.space_group_name_H-M   'P 1'
#
loop_
_entity.id
_entity.type
_entity.pdbx_description
1 polymer ?
#
loop_
_entity_poly.entity_id
_entity_poly.type
_entity_poly.pdbx_seq_one_letter_code
_entity_poly.pdbx_strand_id
1 'polypeptide(L)'
;MNKKIRMGLKYILGILFLLLVIVIKPVDRTHFIESDYYKSAQLKLDSLKANTTFDTNSQLEIGWAKVNITPKIPTPLSGYGSRKGALSVGVHDSLWVRGFIFKNQTEKIAFITLDALIVPPAVTHQLIEQLPSIGFDIQHVYLTATHTHSSMGAWGNSFIGELFAGEFDQNVVDQLTSKILNVIQKAEKNIEPSQIGYAEYKAPELVSNRLVDEKGIIDPWFRVMKVKKNSGKTALLTTFSAHATCLASDELMFSRGYPGQLVDSLESLTGIEFAAFAAGSVGSHRPESGGFGQHERTKW
;
A
#
# COMPACT_ATOMS: atom_id res chain seq x y z
N MET A 1 19.62 55.35 -2.24
CA MET A 1 18.83 54.38 -3.04
C MET A 1 17.85 55.17 -3.93
N ASN A 2 17.94 54.99 -5.23
CA ASN A 2 17.18 55.75 -6.24
C ASN A 2 15.65 55.54 -6.06
N LYS A 3 14.84 56.62 -6.18
CA LYS A 3 13.40 56.62 -6.00
C LYS A 3 12.68 55.53 -6.85
N LYS A 4 13.18 55.30 -8.09
CA LYS A 4 12.72 54.24 -8.99
C LYS A 4 12.98 52.83 -8.44
N ILE A 5 14.15 52.59 -7.81
CA ILE A 5 14.51 51.29 -7.21
C ILE A 5 13.59 51.02 -5.99
N ARG A 6 13.34 52.02 -5.14
CA ARG A 6 12.42 51.89 -4.01
C ARG A 6 10.99 51.54 -4.43
N MET A 7 10.54 52.13 -5.55
CA MET A 7 9.21 51.89 -6.09
C MET A 7 9.11 50.46 -6.67
N GLY A 8 10.12 50.04 -7.45
CA GLY A 8 10.19 48.66 -7.97
C GLY A 8 10.20 47.59 -6.85
N LEU A 9 10.95 47.83 -5.77
CA LEU A 9 11.00 46.93 -4.63
C LEU A 9 9.63 46.79 -3.93
N LYS A 10 8.86 47.90 -3.83
CA LYS A 10 7.51 47.85 -3.25
C LYS A 10 6.55 47.01 -4.09
N TYR A 11 6.61 47.11 -5.41
CA TYR A 11 5.78 46.30 -6.32
C TYR A 11 6.15 44.81 -6.21
N ILE A 12 7.43 44.45 -6.16
CA ILE A 12 7.89 43.09 -6.00
C ILE A 12 7.41 42.52 -4.66
N LEU A 13 7.56 43.28 -3.56
CA LEU A 13 7.07 42.86 -2.24
C LEU A 13 5.56 42.71 -2.20
N GLY A 14 4.81 43.58 -2.88
CA GLY A 14 3.36 43.49 -3.02
C GLY A 14 2.92 42.22 -3.77
N ILE A 15 3.60 41.88 -4.87
CA ILE A 15 3.36 40.67 -5.65
C ILE A 15 3.68 39.42 -4.81
N LEU A 16 4.82 39.42 -4.13
CA LEU A 16 5.21 38.30 -3.24
C LEU A 16 4.20 38.12 -2.09
N PHE A 17 3.73 39.21 -1.50
CA PHE A 17 2.69 39.16 -0.47
C PHE A 17 1.38 38.60 -1.02
N LEU A 18 0.96 39.05 -2.22
CA LEU A 18 -0.26 38.54 -2.87
C LEU A 18 -0.13 37.03 -3.17
N LEU A 19 1.01 36.60 -3.69
CA LEU A 19 1.30 35.19 -3.92
C LEU A 19 1.27 34.39 -2.62
N LEU A 20 1.83 34.94 -1.55
CA LEU A 20 1.82 34.29 -0.23
C LEU A 20 0.40 34.09 0.28
N VAL A 21 -0.48 35.10 0.16
CA VAL A 21 -1.90 35.03 0.56
C VAL A 21 -2.68 34.01 -0.27
N ILE A 22 -2.34 33.85 -1.56
CA ILE A 22 -2.99 32.85 -2.43
C ILE A 22 -2.55 31.42 -2.08
N VAL A 23 -1.27 31.25 -1.72
CA VAL A 23 -0.68 29.91 -1.46
C VAL A 23 -0.93 29.45 -0.05
N ILE A 24 -0.92 30.36 0.94
CA ILE A 24 -1.16 30.01 2.34
C ILE A 24 -2.66 29.91 2.60
N LYS A 25 -3.12 28.66 2.77
CA LYS A 25 -4.47 28.42 3.29
C LYS A 25 -4.37 28.14 4.79
N PRO A 26 -5.28 28.70 5.62
CA PRO A 26 -5.35 28.32 7.02
C PRO A 26 -5.65 26.82 7.13
N VAL A 27 -5.00 26.15 8.08
CA VAL A 27 -5.28 24.73 8.35
C VAL A 27 -6.72 24.64 8.85
N ASP A 28 -7.51 23.82 8.18
CA ASP A 28 -8.84 23.44 8.65
C ASP A 28 -8.69 22.65 9.96
N ARG A 29 -9.25 23.17 11.04
CA ARG A 29 -9.25 22.55 12.38
C ARG A 29 -10.60 21.95 12.73
N THR A 30 -11.51 21.89 11.79
CA THR A 30 -12.80 21.21 11.95
C THR A 30 -12.55 19.74 12.31
N HIS A 31 -13.24 19.26 13.34
CA HIS A 31 -13.10 17.87 13.71
C HIS A 31 -13.58 16.99 12.55
N PHE A 32 -12.82 15.94 12.23
CA PHE A 32 -13.05 15.13 11.02
C PHE A 32 -14.48 14.58 10.92
N ILE A 33 -15.14 14.28 12.05
CA ILE A 33 -16.54 13.82 12.11
C ILE A 33 -17.53 14.86 11.56
N GLU A 34 -17.19 16.14 11.64
CA GLU A 34 -18.01 17.25 11.15
C GLU A 34 -17.76 17.55 9.67
N SER A 35 -16.71 16.97 9.08
CA SER A 35 -16.33 17.20 7.69
C SER A 35 -17.30 16.55 6.71
N ASP A 36 -17.45 17.17 5.54
CA ASP A 36 -18.36 16.67 4.50
C ASP A 36 -17.92 15.32 3.95
N TYR A 37 -16.60 15.06 3.86
CA TYR A 37 -16.10 13.76 3.41
C TYR A 37 -16.45 12.64 4.39
N TYR A 38 -16.41 12.89 5.71
CA TYR A 38 -16.81 11.90 6.70
C TYR A 38 -18.30 11.59 6.62
N LYS A 39 -19.15 12.64 6.56
CA LYS A 39 -20.61 12.49 6.41
C LYS A 39 -20.97 11.73 5.14
N SER A 40 -20.32 12.06 4.01
CA SER A 40 -20.52 11.36 2.74
C SER A 40 -20.08 9.91 2.80
N ALA A 41 -18.96 9.61 3.47
CA ALA A 41 -18.50 8.24 3.67
C ALA A 41 -19.47 7.42 4.55
N GLN A 42 -19.99 8.02 5.63
CA GLN A 42 -20.99 7.37 6.49
C GLN A 42 -22.28 7.05 5.72
N LEU A 43 -22.82 8.01 4.96
CA LEU A 43 -24.00 7.79 4.13
C LEU A 43 -23.81 6.63 3.13
N LYS A 44 -22.62 6.55 2.53
CA LYS A 44 -22.28 5.47 1.60
C LYS A 44 -22.17 4.11 2.32
N LEU A 45 -21.55 4.08 3.49
CA LEU A 45 -21.47 2.87 4.32
C LEU A 45 -22.85 2.39 4.79
N ASP A 46 -23.72 3.31 5.21
CA ASP A 46 -25.08 2.98 5.63
C ASP A 46 -25.91 2.46 4.46
N SER A 47 -25.78 3.06 3.27
CA SER A 47 -26.38 2.55 2.04
C SER A 47 -25.90 1.13 1.69
N LEU A 48 -24.61 0.87 1.81
CA LEU A 48 -24.05 -0.47 1.58
C LEU A 48 -24.62 -1.49 2.58
N LYS A 49 -24.68 -1.15 3.87
CA LYS A 49 -25.26 -2.01 4.91
C LYS A 49 -26.73 -2.32 4.63
N ALA A 50 -27.51 -1.31 4.24
CA ALA A 50 -28.95 -1.47 3.96
C ALA A 50 -29.22 -2.35 2.73
N ASN A 51 -28.31 -2.34 1.76
CA ASN A 51 -28.46 -3.06 0.48
C ASN A 51 -27.70 -4.39 0.44
N THR A 52 -26.96 -4.75 1.50
CA THR A 52 -26.21 -6.00 1.53
C THR A 52 -27.14 -7.14 1.98
N THR A 53 -27.46 -8.03 1.06
CA THR A 53 -28.08 -9.32 1.34
C THR A 53 -26.97 -10.36 1.49
N PHE A 54 -26.94 -11.04 2.64
CA PHE A 54 -25.99 -12.14 2.84
C PHE A 54 -26.64 -13.43 2.36
N ASP A 55 -26.14 -13.99 1.25
CA ASP A 55 -26.47 -15.35 0.86
C ASP A 55 -25.58 -16.33 1.64
N THR A 56 -26.16 -16.89 2.70
CA THR A 56 -25.48 -17.88 3.55
C THR A 56 -25.39 -19.27 2.92
N ASN A 57 -26.05 -19.50 1.79
CA ASN A 57 -26.12 -20.79 1.10
C ASN A 57 -25.15 -20.87 -0.09
N SER A 58 -24.55 -19.76 -0.52
CA SER A 58 -23.56 -19.77 -1.60
C SER A 58 -22.26 -20.38 -1.14
N GLN A 59 -21.78 -21.35 -1.90
CA GLN A 59 -20.43 -21.89 -1.69
C GLN A 59 -19.39 -20.83 -2.06
N LEU A 60 -18.47 -20.54 -1.13
CA LEU A 60 -17.34 -19.67 -1.38
C LEU A 60 -16.18 -20.50 -1.96
N GLU A 61 -15.64 -20.03 -3.06
CA GLU A 61 -14.47 -20.59 -3.73
C GLU A 61 -13.34 -19.56 -3.71
N ILE A 62 -12.12 -19.98 -3.36
CA ILE A 62 -10.98 -19.07 -3.25
C ILE A 62 -9.76 -19.67 -3.93
N GLY A 63 -9.06 -18.82 -4.69
CA GLY A 63 -7.74 -19.10 -5.27
C GLY A 63 -6.72 -18.06 -4.83
N TRP A 64 -5.44 -18.41 -4.86
CA TRP A 64 -4.34 -17.49 -4.59
C TRP A 64 -3.12 -17.76 -5.44
N ALA A 65 -2.34 -16.72 -5.67
CA ALA A 65 -1.07 -16.82 -6.39
C ALA A 65 -0.12 -15.69 -5.99
N LYS A 66 1.16 -15.86 -6.31
CA LYS A 66 2.17 -14.80 -6.27
C LYS A 66 2.99 -14.77 -7.55
N VAL A 67 3.44 -13.56 -7.93
CA VAL A 67 4.29 -13.32 -9.09
C VAL A 67 5.41 -12.37 -8.69
N ASN A 68 6.64 -12.69 -9.07
CA ASN A 68 7.80 -11.84 -8.77
C ASN A 68 7.74 -10.54 -9.59
N ILE A 69 7.90 -9.40 -8.91
CA ILE A 69 7.91 -8.06 -9.50
C ILE A 69 9.24 -7.33 -9.26
N THR A 70 10.27 -8.02 -8.75
CA THR A 70 11.58 -7.42 -8.56
C THR A 70 12.10 -6.90 -9.89
N PRO A 71 12.38 -5.60 -10.02
CA PRO A 71 12.87 -5.05 -11.28
C PRO A 71 14.32 -5.44 -11.53
N LYS A 72 14.78 -5.22 -12.75
CA LYS A 72 16.21 -5.25 -13.05
C LYS A 72 16.91 -4.08 -12.36
N ILE A 73 18.13 -4.29 -11.87
CA ILE A 73 18.97 -3.23 -11.31
C ILE A 73 19.89 -2.67 -12.42
N PRO A 74 20.22 -1.36 -12.37
CA PRO A 74 19.72 -0.36 -11.41
C PRO A 74 18.33 0.17 -11.78
N THR A 75 17.47 0.35 -10.77
CA THR A 75 16.17 1.03 -10.91
C THR A 75 16.01 1.96 -9.69
N PRO A 76 15.42 3.17 -9.80
CA PRO A 76 15.20 4.04 -8.66
C PRO A 76 14.42 3.36 -7.53
N LEU A 77 14.74 3.71 -6.28
CA LEU A 77 13.95 3.32 -5.12
C LEU A 77 12.91 4.40 -4.79
N SER A 78 11.74 3.95 -4.37
CA SER A 78 10.69 4.82 -3.85
C SER A 78 10.66 4.87 -2.32
N GLY A 79 9.95 5.86 -1.75
CA GLY A 79 9.59 5.91 -0.33
C GLY A 79 10.24 7.03 0.46
N TYR A 80 11.53 7.25 0.32
CA TYR A 80 12.24 8.33 1.03
C TYR A 80 12.61 9.46 0.08
N GLY A 81 12.01 10.64 0.25
CA GLY A 81 12.35 11.83 -0.56
C GLY A 81 13.83 12.25 -0.43
N SER A 82 14.49 11.91 0.68
CA SER A 82 15.93 12.13 0.89
C SER A 82 16.81 11.36 -0.11
N ARG A 83 16.33 10.27 -0.70
CA ARG A 83 17.05 9.49 -1.73
C ARG A 83 17.15 10.22 -3.06
N LYS A 84 16.25 11.18 -3.35
CA LYS A 84 16.27 11.98 -4.60
C LYS A 84 16.37 11.12 -5.87
N GLY A 85 15.67 10.00 -5.93
CA GLY A 85 15.71 9.08 -7.06
C GLY A 85 16.97 8.21 -7.13
N ALA A 86 17.67 7.98 -6.00
CA ALA A 86 18.85 7.11 -5.98
C ALA A 86 18.52 5.72 -6.52
N LEU A 87 19.43 5.20 -7.33
CA LEU A 87 19.30 3.89 -7.97
C LEU A 87 19.59 2.76 -6.98
N SER A 88 18.90 1.65 -7.13
CA SER A 88 19.17 0.44 -6.37
C SER A 88 20.54 -0.15 -6.72
N VAL A 89 21.23 -0.66 -5.71
CA VAL A 89 22.56 -1.31 -5.84
C VAL A 89 22.45 -2.84 -5.74
N GLY A 90 21.29 -3.37 -5.35
CA GLY A 90 21.09 -4.80 -5.17
C GLY A 90 19.66 -5.15 -4.74
N VAL A 91 19.49 -6.40 -4.40
CA VAL A 91 18.24 -7.00 -3.90
C VAL A 91 18.56 -7.73 -2.59
N HIS A 92 17.99 -7.26 -1.50
CA HIS A 92 18.07 -7.92 -0.20
C HIS A 92 17.09 -9.11 -0.18
N ASP A 93 15.85 -8.85 -0.59
CA ASP A 93 14.82 -9.87 -0.79
C ASP A 93 13.89 -9.47 -1.95
N SER A 94 13.38 -10.50 -2.65
CA SER A 94 12.57 -10.32 -3.85
C SER A 94 11.22 -9.68 -3.55
N LEU A 95 10.79 -8.77 -4.42
CA LEU A 95 9.47 -8.12 -4.36
C LEU A 95 8.42 -8.97 -5.10
N TRP A 96 7.20 -9.00 -4.55
CA TRP A 96 6.11 -9.81 -5.09
C TRP A 96 4.83 -9.00 -5.25
N VAL A 97 4.02 -9.37 -6.22
CA VAL A 97 2.58 -9.15 -6.20
C VAL A 97 1.91 -10.45 -5.76
N ARG A 98 0.98 -10.35 -4.82
CA ARG A 98 0.24 -11.46 -4.24
C ARG A 98 -1.25 -11.19 -4.41
N GLY A 99 -2.02 -12.23 -4.73
CA GLY A 99 -3.44 -12.07 -5.00
C GLY A 99 -4.27 -13.21 -4.49
N PHE A 100 -5.49 -12.85 -4.04
CA PHE A 100 -6.59 -13.76 -3.80
C PHE A 100 -7.70 -13.47 -4.78
N ILE A 101 -8.36 -14.51 -5.26
CA ILE A 101 -9.66 -14.42 -5.93
C ILE A 101 -10.69 -15.05 -5.02
N PHE A 102 -11.72 -14.28 -4.69
CA PHE A 102 -12.91 -14.73 -3.98
C PHE A 102 -14.05 -14.83 -4.98
N LYS A 103 -14.71 -15.96 -5.02
CA LYS A 103 -15.79 -16.21 -5.95
C LYS A 103 -16.94 -16.92 -5.25
N ASN A 104 -18.16 -16.52 -5.56
CA ASN A 104 -19.39 -17.24 -5.26
C ASN A 104 -20.16 -17.45 -6.56
N GLN A 105 -21.45 -17.77 -6.48
CA GLN A 105 -22.31 -18.04 -7.65
C GLN A 105 -22.51 -16.80 -8.54
N THR A 106 -22.48 -15.59 -7.96
CA THR A 106 -22.86 -14.34 -8.63
C THR A 106 -21.71 -13.36 -8.79
N GLU A 107 -20.72 -13.40 -7.89
CA GLU A 107 -19.68 -12.39 -7.78
C GLU A 107 -18.28 -12.99 -7.80
N LYS A 108 -17.35 -12.25 -8.36
CA LYS A 108 -15.92 -12.57 -8.37
C LYS A 108 -15.10 -11.32 -8.06
N ILE A 109 -14.31 -11.38 -6.98
CA ILE A 109 -13.51 -10.25 -6.48
C ILE A 109 -12.05 -10.66 -6.42
N ALA A 110 -11.16 -9.78 -6.90
CA ALA A 110 -9.72 -9.91 -6.73
C ALA A 110 -9.23 -9.00 -5.59
N PHE A 111 -8.47 -9.55 -4.66
CA PHE A 111 -7.73 -8.79 -3.65
C PHE A 111 -6.24 -8.91 -3.95
N ILE A 112 -5.61 -7.80 -4.30
CA ILE A 112 -4.22 -7.75 -4.77
C ILE A 112 -3.40 -6.87 -3.85
N THR A 113 -2.26 -7.38 -3.38
CA THR A 113 -1.27 -6.61 -2.64
C THR A 113 0.10 -6.66 -3.33
N LEU A 114 0.76 -5.50 -3.38
CA LEU A 114 2.06 -5.33 -4.00
C LEU A 114 3.12 -5.03 -2.93
N ASP A 115 4.29 -5.61 -3.06
CA ASP A 115 5.48 -5.14 -2.33
C ASP A 115 6.00 -3.85 -2.97
N ALA A 116 5.25 -2.78 -2.74
CA ALA A 116 5.46 -1.45 -3.28
C ALA A 116 5.13 -0.38 -2.23
N LEU A 117 5.58 0.85 -2.45
CA LEU A 117 5.22 1.98 -1.61
C LEU A 117 3.72 2.27 -1.67
N ILE A 118 3.18 2.32 -2.86
CA ILE A 118 1.75 2.48 -3.17
C ILE A 118 1.42 1.67 -4.42
N VAL A 119 0.15 1.53 -4.74
CA VAL A 119 -0.27 1.15 -6.09
C VAL A 119 -0.17 2.40 -6.97
N PRO A 120 0.72 2.43 -7.99
CA PRO A 120 0.92 3.64 -8.78
C PRO A 120 -0.34 4.01 -9.57
N PRO A 121 -0.74 5.30 -9.62
CA PRO A 121 -1.92 5.73 -10.38
C PRO A 121 -1.88 5.33 -11.86
N ALA A 122 -0.70 5.41 -12.50
CA ALA A 122 -0.52 5.01 -13.89
C ALA A 122 -0.83 3.50 -14.11
N VAL A 123 -0.44 2.64 -13.15
CA VAL A 123 -0.78 1.21 -13.17
C VAL A 123 -2.29 1.01 -13.05
N THR A 124 -2.94 1.75 -12.14
CA THR A 124 -4.39 1.67 -11.98
C THR A 124 -5.13 2.07 -13.26
N HIS A 125 -4.67 3.13 -13.94
CA HIS A 125 -5.26 3.54 -15.23
C HIS A 125 -5.14 2.45 -16.29
N GLN A 126 -3.97 1.81 -16.43
CA GLN A 126 -3.81 0.70 -17.36
C GLN A 126 -4.65 -0.53 -16.99
N LEU A 127 -4.81 -0.80 -15.69
CA LEU A 127 -5.66 -1.90 -15.23
C LEU A 127 -7.12 -1.68 -15.57
N ILE A 128 -7.65 -0.45 -15.49
CA ILE A 128 -9.02 -0.12 -15.90
C ILE A 128 -9.25 -0.55 -17.36
N GLU A 129 -8.27 -0.32 -18.23
CA GLU A 129 -8.36 -0.67 -19.65
C GLU A 129 -8.18 -2.17 -19.94
N GLN A 130 -7.34 -2.85 -19.17
CA GLN A 130 -6.91 -4.22 -19.50
C GLN A 130 -7.66 -5.31 -18.72
N LEU A 131 -8.19 -5.04 -17.53
CA LEU A 131 -8.93 -6.01 -16.71
C LEU A 131 -10.12 -6.66 -17.44
N PRO A 132 -10.90 -5.91 -18.27
CA PRO A 132 -12.00 -6.54 -19.02
C PRO A 132 -11.56 -7.69 -19.93
N SER A 133 -10.33 -7.66 -20.46
CA SER A 133 -9.79 -8.73 -21.30
C SER A 133 -9.59 -10.07 -20.57
N ILE A 134 -9.55 -10.03 -19.23
CA ILE A 134 -9.43 -11.23 -18.38
C ILE A 134 -10.69 -11.47 -17.53
N GLY A 135 -11.80 -10.82 -17.88
CA GLY A 135 -13.10 -11.04 -17.23
C GLY A 135 -13.24 -10.40 -15.85
N PHE A 136 -12.54 -9.29 -15.59
CA PHE A 136 -12.68 -8.46 -14.38
C PHE A 136 -13.07 -7.03 -14.74
N ASP A 137 -13.77 -6.36 -13.83
CA ASP A 137 -13.95 -4.92 -13.80
C ASP A 137 -13.14 -4.36 -12.64
N ILE A 138 -12.62 -3.14 -12.77
CA ILE A 138 -11.84 -2.48 -11.70
C ILE A 138 -12.62 -2.35 -10.40
N GLN A 139 -13.95 -2.27 -10.45
CA GLN A 139 -14.82 -2.21 -9.27
C GLN A 139 -14.79 -3.49 -8.44
N HIS A 140 -14.38 -4.60 -9.04
CA HIS A 140 -14.23 -5.90 -8.38
C HIS A 140 -12.76 -6.23 -8.06
N VAL A 141 -11.86 -5.25 -8.16
CA VAL A 141 -10.44 -5.42 -7.83
C VAL A 141 -10.03 -4.49 -6.70
N TYR A 142 -9.74 -5.05 -5.54
CA TYR A 142 -9.17 -4.31 -4.43
C TYR A 142 -7.65 -4.32 -4.54
N LEU A 143 -7.07 -3.14 -4.79
CA LEU A 143 -5.63 -2.95 -4.92
C LEU A 143 -5.06 -2.34 -3.64
N THR A 144 -4.01 -2.95 -3.10
CA THR A 144 -3.30 -2.46 -1.92
C THR A 144 -1.79 -2.67 -2.06
N ALA A 145 -1.01 -2.12 -1.13
CA ALA A 145 0.43 -2.27 -1.08
C ALA A 145 0.89 -2.59 0.34
N THR A 146 2.08 -3.16 0.48
CA THR A 146 2.73 -3.39 1.79
C THR A 146 3.31 -2.11 2.38
N HIS A 147 3.38 -1.05 1.59
CA HIS A 147 3.96 0.25 1.92
C HIS A 147 5.45 0.19 2.25
N THR A 148 6.18 -0.78 1.70
CA THR A 148 7.64 -0.82 1.87
C THR A 148 8.31 0.39 1.23
N HIS A 149 9.23 1.01 1.98
CA HIS A 149 10.03 2.14 1.53
C HIS A 149 11.33 1.71 0.83
N SER A 150 11.44 0.45 0.44
CA SER A 150 12.58 -0.10 -0.29
C SER A 150 12.13 -0.90 -1.53
N SER A 151 11.07 -0.43 -2.19
CA SER A 151 10.58 -0.98 -3.46
C SER A 151 10.97 -0.11 -4.66
N MET A 152 10.62 -0.60 -5.86
CA MET A 152 10.89 0.13 -7.10
C MET A 152 10.18 1.48 -7.14
N GLY A 153 10.88 2.46 -7.68
CA GLY A 153 10.37 3.77 -8.10
C GLY A 153 10.05 3.80 -9.60
N ALA A 154 10.40 4.88 -10.26
CA ALA A 154 10.24 5.13 -11.71
C ALA A 154 8.79 5.06 -12.24
N TRP A 155 7.78 5.14 -11.36
CA TRP A 155 6.36 5.01 -11.73
C TRP A 155 5.57 6.33 -11.64
N GLY A 156 6.18 7.41 -11.15
CA GLY A 156 5.53 8.70 -10.97
C GLY A 156 5.83 9.64 -12.13
N ASN A 157 4.85 9.94 -12.98
CA ASN A 157 4.98 10.78 -14.17
C ASN A 157 4.73 12.29 -13.94
N SER A 158 5.00 12.77 -12.72
CA SER A 158 4.87 14.18 -12.36
C SER A 158 6.12 14.63 -11.59
N PHE A 159 6.38 15.94 -11.56
CA PHE A 159 7.51 16.51 -10.82
C PHE A 159 7.59 16.00 -9.35
N ILE A 160 6.44 15.97 -8.66
CA ILE A 160 6.39 15.44 -7.29
C ILE A 160 6.59 13.90 -7.29
N GLY A 161 6.02 13.20 -8.27
CA GLY A 161 6.20 11.76 -8.42
C GLY A 161 7.66 11.37 -8.58
N GLU A 162 8.38 12.08 -9.46
CA GLU A 162 9.81 11.86 -9.68
C GLU A 162 10.66 12.21 -8.46
N LEU A 163 10.27 13.22 -7.68
CA LEU A 163 10.97 13.57 -6.43
C LEU A 163 11.00 12.42 -5.42
N PHE A 164 9.94 11.62 -5.34
CA PHE A 164 9.80 10.51 -4.39
C PHE A 164 10.12 9.13 -4.98
N ALA A 165 10.05 8.98 -6.30
CA ALA A 165 10.17 7.71 -6.98
C ALA A 165 11.27 7.67 -8.05
N GLY A 166 12.01 8.78 -8.26
CA GLY A 166 12.99 8.89 -9.33
C GLY A 166 12.38 9.08 -10.72
N GLU A 167 13.25 9.20 -11.73
CA GLU A 167 12.86 9.44 -13.13
C GLU A 167 11.84 8.41 -13.61
N PHE A 168 10.80 8.89 -14.29
CA PHE A 168 9.71 8.05 -14.77
C PHE A 168 10.16 7.09 -15.88
N ASP A 169 9.77 5.82 -15.77
CA ASP A 169 9.98 4.81 -16.80
C ASP A 169 8.66 4.06 -17.07
N GLN A 170 8.10 4.25 -18.27
CA GLN A 170 6.88 3.59 -18.70
C GLN A 170 6.98 2.06 -18.63
N ASN A 171 8.16 1.48 -18.87
CA ASN A 171 8.36 0.04 -18.80
C ASN A 171 8.11 -0.53 -17.39
N VAL A 172 8.39 0.24 -16.33
CA VAL A 172 8.08 -0.16 -14.95
C VAL A 172 6.58 -0.27 -14.75
N VAL A 173 5.82 0.70 -15.25
CA VAL A 173 4.35 0.72 -15.19
C VAL A 173 3.77 -0.46 -15.96
N ASP A 174 4.24 -0.70 -17.19
CA ASP A 174 3.78 -1.79 -18.06
C ASP A 174 4.07 -3.17 -17.44
N GLN A 175 5.26 -3.34 -16.87
CA GLN A 175 5.63 -4.57 -16.20
C GLN A 175 4.77 -4.83 -14.96
N LEU A 176 4.55 -3.82 -14.10
CA LEU A 176 3.70 -3.95 -12.91
C LEU A 176 2.27 -4.34 -13.31
N THR A 177 1.70 -3.64 -14.30
CA THR A 177 0.37 -3.94 -14.83
C THR A 177 0.27 -5.39 -15.32
N SER A 178 1.20 -5.80 -16.17
CA SER A 178 1.26 -7.18 -16.69
C SER A 178 1.37 -8.23 -15.58
N LYS A 179 2.17 -7.96 -14.53
CA LYS A 179 2.34 -8.88 -13.39
C LYS A 179 1.09 -8.97 -12.52
N ILE A 180 0.35 -7.87 -12.37
CA ILE A 180 -0.95 -7.86 -11.66
C ILE A 180 -1.98 -8.69 -12.44
N LEU A 181 -2.11 -8.49 -13.74
CA LEU A 181 -3.00 -9.33 -14.58
C LEU A 181 -2.62 -10.81 -14.49
N ASN A 182 -1.33 -11.12 -14.51
CA ASN A 182 -0.84 -12.49 -14.41
C ASN A 182 -1.17 -13.14 -13.05
N VAL A 183 -1.02 -12.39 -11.92
CA VAL A 183 -1.36 -12.95 -10.60
C VAL A 183 -2.86 -13.23 -10.48
N ILE A 184 -3.71 -12.37 -11.04
CA ILE A 184 -5.17 -12.59 -11.08
C ILE A 184 -5.49 -13.90 -11.84
N GLN A 185 -4.98 -14.04 -13.06
CA GLN A 185 -5.19 -15.23 -13.86
C GLN A 185 -4.64 -16.51 -13.22
N LYS A 186 -3.49 -16.43 -12.54
CA LYS A 186 -2.91 -17.57 -11.80
C LYS A 186 -3.75 -17.95 -10.60
N ALA A 187 -4.22 -16.98 -9.83
CA ALA A 187 -5.07 -17.23 -8.68
C ALA A 187 -6.42 -17.83 -9.11
N GLU A 188 -6.98 -17.35 -10.21
CA GLU A 188 -8.23 -17.87 -10.76
C GLU A 188 -8.13 -19.34 -11.19
N LYS A 189 -6.99 -19.78 -11.71
CA LYS A 189 -6.77 -21.17 -12.15
C LYS A 189 -6.74 -22.19 -11.00
N ASN A 190 -6.58 -21.76 -9.77
CA ASN A 190 -6.53 -22.65 -8.60
C ASN A 190 -7.63 -22.37 -7.56
N ILE A 191 -8.75 -21.81 -8.02
CA ILE A 191 -9.96 -21.63 -7.21
C ILE A 191 -10.49 -22.99 -6.78
N GLU A 192 -10.80 -23.09 -5.47
CA GLU A 192 -11.40 -24.29 -4.87
C GLU A 192 -12.44 -23.86 -3.80
N PRO A 193 -13.44 -24.71 -3.52
CA PRO A 193 -14.32 -24.52 -2.37
C PRO A 193 -13.51 -24.35 -1.09
N SER A 194 -13.86 -23.32 -0.33
CA SER A 194 -13.06 -22.85 0.79
C SER A 194 -13.91 -22.33 1.94
N GLN A 195 -13.29 -22.29 3.12
CA GLN A 195 -13.83 -21.66 4.32
C GLN A 195 -12.93 -20.49 4.74
N ILE A 196 -13.54 -19.47 5.34
CA ILE A 196 -12.83 -18.32 5.90
C ILE A 196 -13.00 -18.31 7.42
N GLY A 197 -11.92 -18.04 8.12
CA GLY A 197 -11.90 -17.68 9.53
C GLY A 197 -11.24 -16.31 9.71
N TYR A 198 -11.65 -15.60 10.76
CA TYR A 198 -11.06 -14.31 11.14
C TYR A 198 -10.53 -14.39 12.56
N ALA A 199 -9.38 -13.75 12.79
CA ALA A 199 -8.82 -13.56 14.11
C ALA A 199 -8.11 -12.20 14.17
N GLU A 200 -7.99 -11.65 15.37
CA GLU A 200 -7.20 -10.46 15.63
C GLU A 200 -6.43 -10.61 16.93
N TYR A 201 -5.27 -9.96 16.97
CA TYR A 201 -4.40 -9.89 18.14
C TYR A 201 -3.99 -8.46 18.38
N LYS A 202 -3.94 -8.05 19.64
CA LYS A 202 -3.57 -6.69 20.04
C LYS A 202 -2.08 -6.64 20.35
N ALA A 203 -1.32 -5.87 19.59
CA ALA A 203 0.14 -5.72 19.70
C ALA A 203 0.55 -4.23 19.84
N PRO A 204 0.14 -3.54 20.92
CA PRO A 204 0.44 -2.12 21.10
C PRO A 204 1.94 -1.84 21.27
N GLU A 205 2.71 -2.83 21.70
CA GLU A 205 4.16 -2.74 21.87
C GLU A 205 4.94 -2.68 20.55
N LEU A 206 4.29 -2.98 19.41
CA LEU A 206 4.92 -3.01 18.09
C LEU A 206 4.63 -1.76 17.25
N VAL A 207 3.78 -0.84 17.74
CA VAL A 207 3.35 0.32 16.97
C VAL A 207 3.15 1.55 17.85
N SER A 208 3.57 2.70 17.37
CA SER A 208 3.32 4.00 18.04
C SER A 208 2.83 5.05 17.05
N ASN A 209 2.28 6.15 17.59
CA ASN A 209 1.91 7.30 16.77
C ASN A 209 3.15 8.13 16.44
N ARG A 210 3.43 8.37 15.15
CA ARG A 210 4.62 9.12 14.71
C ARG A 210 4.44 10.62 14.63
N LEU A 211 3.22 11.14 14.82
CA LEU A 211 2.91 12.55 14.69
C LEU A 211 2.89 13.27 16.05
N VAL A 212 2.36 12.61 17.07
CA VAL A 212 2.16 13.19 18.41
C VAL A 212 2.53 12.21 19.53
N ASP A 213 3.32 11.21 19.23
CA ASP A 213 3.84 10.19 20.15
C ASP A 213 2.75 9.57 21.05
N GLU A 214 2.95 9.56 22.36
CA GLU A 214 2.04 8.96 23.35
C GLU A 214 0.64 9.59 23.40
N LYS A 215 0.49 10.82 22.88
CA LYS A 215 -0.81 11.53 22.85
C LYS A 215 -1.69 11.09 21.66
N GLY A 216 -1.12 10.36 20.72
CA GLY A 216 -1.80 9.95 19.52
C GLY A 216 -2.55 8.63 19.67
N ILE A 217 -3.69 8.53 18.99
CA ILE A 217 -4.40 7.26 18.87
C ILE A 217 -3.57 6.33 18.00
N ILE A 218 -3.51 5.04 18.37
CA ILE A 218 -2.89 3.99 17.60
C ILE A 218 -3.93 2.92 17.23
N ASP A 219 -3.72 2.24 16.10
CA ASP A 219 -4.38 0.98 15.75
C ASP A 219 -3.42 -0.18 16.06
N PRO A 220 -3.54 -0.82 17.23
CA PRO A 220 -2.62 -1.85 17.68
C PRO A 220 -3.01 -3.25 17.19
N TRP A 221 -4.03 -3.37 16.35
CA TRP A 221 -4.59 -4.65 15.99
C TRP A 221 -3.87 -5.27 14.78
N PHE A 222 -3.29 -6.43 15.00
CA PHE A 222 -2.87 -7.36 13.97
C PHE A 222 -4.07 -8.23 13.61
N ARG A 223 -4.57 -8.11 12.38
CA ARG A 223 -5.77 -8.82 11.90
C ARG A 223 -5.37 -9.88 10.89
N VAL A 224 -6.02 -11.02 10.98
CA VAL A 224 -5.74 -12.17 10.12
C VAL A 224 -7.04 -12.74 9.58
N MET A 225 -7.11 -12.87 8.28
CA MET A 225 -8.10 -13.72 7.60
C MET A 225 -7.40 -15.03 7.21
N LYS A 226 -7.90 -16.15 7.70
CA LYS A 226 -7.43 -17.49 7.34
C LYS A 226 -8.40 -18.10 6.32
N VAL A 227 -7.84 -18.56 5.22
CA VAL A 227 -8.58 -19.30 4.18
C VAL A 227 -8.14 -20.76 4.23
N LYS A 228 -9.09 -21.70 4.26
CA LYS A 228 -8.81 -23.13 4.17
C LYS A 228 -9.61 -23.72 3.01
N LYS A 229 -8.91 -24.26 2.02
CA LYS A 229 -9.51 -24.99 0.89
C LYS A 229 -9.94 -26.40 1.30
N ASN A 230 -10.88 -26.97 0.60
CA ASN A 230 -11.31 -28.37 0.85
C ASN A 230 -10.16 -29.37 0.62
N SER A 231 -9.20 -29.06 -0.23
CA SER A 231 -7.96 -29.84 -0.38
C SER A 231 -7.04 -29.84 0.85
N GLY A 232 -7.35 -29.02 1.88
CA GLY A 232 -6.55 -28.85 3.08
C GLY A 232 -5.52 -27.73 3.01
N LYS A 233 -5.27 -27.14 1.83
CA LYS A 233 -4.37 -26.00 1.65
C LYS A 233 -4.87 -24.78 2.40
N THR A 234 -3.97 -24.06 3.04
CA THR A 234 -4.30 -22.91 3.88
C THR A 234 -3.52 -21.69 3.46
N ALA A 235 -4.19 -20.53 3.42
CA ALA A 235 -3.59 -19.23 3.18
C ALA A 235 -3.98 -18.22 4.27
N LEU A 236 -3.15 -17.20 4.46
CA LEU A 236 -3.37 -16.09 5.39
C LEU A 236 -3.34 -14.75 4.65
N LEU A 237 -4.29 -13.89 4.93
CA LEU A 237 -4.22 -12.48 4.60
C LEU A 237 -4.16 -11.68 5.90
N THR A 238 -3.13 -10.87 6.05
CA THR A 238 -2.85 -10.14 7.29
C THR A 238 -2.81 -8.65 7.05
N THR A 239 -3.12 -7.87 8.09
CA THR A 239 -2.95 -6.42 8.07
C THR A 239 -2.48 -5.92 9.43
N PHE A 240 -1.61 -4.90 9.41
CA PHE A 240 -1.11 -4.19 10.58
C PHE A 240 -0.81 -2.74 10.23
N SER A 241 -0.87 -1.85 11.21
CA SER A 241 -0.79 -0.41 10.98
C SER A 241 0.60 0.21 11.18
N ALA A 242 1.64 -0.57 11.49
CA ALA A 242 3.00 -0.04 11.55
C ALA A 242 3.53 0.31 10.15
N HIS A 243 4.08 1.52 10.01
CA HIS A 243 4.67 1.99 8.75
C HIS A 243 5.90 1.15 8.37
N ALA A 244 6.01 0.71 7.12
CA ALA A 244 7.10 -0.19 6.70
C ALA A 244 8.44 0.54 6.50
N THR A 245 8.94 1.20 7.55
CA THR A 245 10.16 2.02 7.58
C THR A 245 11.22 1.48 8.54
N CYS A 246 11.30 0.17 8.72
CA CYS A 246 12.35 -0.46 9.54
C CYS A 246 13.75 -0.34 8.92
N LEU A 247 13.84 -0.28 7.58
CA LEU A 247 15.08 -0.03 6.87
C LEU A 247 15.32 1.48 6.72
N ALA A 248 16.57 1.92 6.88
CA ALA A 248 16.95 3.31 6.78
C ALA A 248 16.96 3.85 5.33
N SER A 249 16.96 5.18 5.17
CA SER A 249 16.90 5.80 3.85
C SER A 249 18.18 5.63 3.01
N ASP A 250 19.31 5.34 3.64
CA ASP A 250 20.61 5.06 3.02
C ASP A 250 20.78 3.60 2.58
N GLU A 251 19.84 2.70 2.98
CA GLU A 251 19.79 1.35 2.44
C GLU A 251 19.22 1.38 1.01
N LEU A 252 20.07 1.08 0.02
CA LEU A 252 19.73 1.18 -1.41
C LEU A 252 19.47 -0.18 -2.07
N MET A 253 19.16 -1.22 -1.30
CA MET A 253 18.72 -2.51 -1.83
C MET A 253 17.19 -2.62 -1.83
N PHE A 254 16.64 -3.33 -2.80
CA PHE A 254 15.22 -3.69 -2.78
C PHE A 254 14.92 -4.63 -1.62
N SER A 255 13.86 -4.32 -0.89
CA SER A 255 13.37 -5.14 0.21
C SER A 255 11.89 -4.93 0.46
N ARG A 256 11.23 -5.98 0.90
CA ARG A 256 9.84 -5.93 1.39
C ARG A 256 9.73 -5.36 2.82
N GLY A 257 10.88 -5.16 3.50
CA GLY A 257 10.91 -4.75 4.91
C GLY A 257 10.24 -5.75 5.84
N TYR A 258 9.72 -5.30 6.99
CA TYR A 258 9.05 -6.19 7.95
C TYR A 258 7.81 -6.93 7.37
N PRO A 259 7.00 -6.34 6.47
CA PRO A 259 5.91 -7.08 5.84
C PRO A 259 6.36 -8.34 5.12
N GLY A 260 7.49 -8.27 4.43
CA GLY A 260 8.07 -9.42 3.75
C GLY A 260 8.54 -10.50 4.71
N GLN A 261 9.24 -10.13 5.77
CA GLN A 261 9.69 -11.09 6.79
C GLN A 261 8.51 -11.73 7.53
N LEU A 262 7.48 -10.96 7.85
CA LEU A 262 6.25 -11.50 8.42
C LEU A 262 5.61 -12.56 7.51
N VAL A 263 5.47 -12.23 6.21
CA VAL A 263 4.88 -13.15 5.23
C VAL A 263 5.72 -14.43 5.11
N ASP A 264 7.04 -14.33 5.02
CA ASP A 264 7.94 -15.49 4.96
C ASP A 264 7.88 -16.35 6.24
N SER A 265 7.80 -15.70 7.40
CA SER A 265 7.63 -16.39 8.68
C SER A 265 6.30 -17.14 8.72
N LEU A 266 5.22 -16.55 8.24
CA LEU A 266 3.91 -17.20 8.17
C LEU A 266 3.91 -18.37 7.18
N GLU A 267 4.52 -18.22 5.99
CA GLU A 267 4.66 -19.28 4.98
C GLU A 267 5.58 -20.42 5.49
N SER A 268 6.46 -20.18 6.47
CA SER A 268 7.27 -21.20 7.10
C SER A 268 6.52 -22.08 8.11
N LEU A 269 5.35 -21.68 8.56
CA LEU A 269 4.54 -22.45 9.51
C LEU A 269 3.95 -23.68 8.83
N THR A 270 3.97 -24.82 9.55
CA THR A 270 3.39 -26.06 9.04
C THR A 270 1.92 -25.90 8.66
N GLY A 271 1.61 -26.23 7.42
CA GLY A 271 0.25 -26.20 6.87
C GLY A 271 -0.19 -24.85 6.29
N ILE A 272 0.68 -23.83 6.29
CA ILE A 272 0.43 -22.56 5.60
C ILE A 272 1.17 -22.58 4.24
N GLU A 273 0.43 -22.56 3.15
CA GLU A 273 1.00 -22.58 1.79
C GLU A 273 1.27 -21.18 1.25
N PHE A 274 0.50 -20.19 1.71
CA PHE A 274 0.54 -18.85 1.16
C PHE A 274 0.18 -17.82 2.24
N ALA A 275 0.88 -16.70 2.24
CA ALA A 275 0.52 -15.56 3.07
C ALA A 275 0.60 -14.26 2.26
N ALA A 276 -0.18 -13.25 2.65
CA ALA A 276 -0.13 -11.91 2.10
C ALA A 276 -0.29 -10.87 3.21
N PHE A 277 0.27 -9.69 2.99
CA PHE A 277 0.16 -8.56 3.90
C PHE A 277 -0.39 -7.34 3.17
N ALA A 278 -1.33 -6.66 3.79
CA ALA A 278 -1.86 -5.37 3.36
C ALA A 278 -1.58 -4.33 4.45
N ALA A 279 -1.03 -3.19 4.08
CA ALA A 279 -0.81 -2.11 5.03
C ALA A 279 -2.14 -1.58 5.59
N GLY A 280 -2.22 -1.41 6.90
CA GLY A 280 -3.35 -0.78 7.59
C GLY A 280 -3.26 0.74 7.59
N SER A 281 -3.62 1.38 8.69
CA SER A 281 -3.63 2.86 8.85
C SER A 281 -2.22 3.43 9.06
N VAL A 282 -1.27 3.13 8.18
CA VAL A 282 0.16 3.42 8.34
C VAL A 282 0.52 4.92 8.38
N GLY A 283 -0.37 5.81 7.90
CA GLY A 283 -0.07 7.24 7.76
C GLY A 283 0.36 7.94 9.03
N SER A 284 -0.28 7.66 10.16
CA SER A 284 0.02 8.24 11.48
C SER A 284 0.84 7.32 12.39
N HIS A 285 1.23 6.15 11.93
CA HIS A 285 1.87 5.13 12.75
C HIS A 285 3.34 4.89 12.33
N ARG A 286 4.15 4.46 13.27
CA ARG A 286 5.51 3.95 13.03
C ARG A 286 5.69 2.61 13.77
N PRO A 287 6.61 1.74 13.29
CA PRO A 287 6.98 0.56 14.06
C PRO A 287 7.72 0.97 15.34
N GLU A 288 7.40 0.30 16.44
CA GLU A 288 8.22 0.39 17.65
C GLU A 288 9.40 -0.58 17.53
N SER A 289 10.59 -0.07 17.85
CA SER A 289 11.82 -0.85 17.74
C SER A 289 12.24 -1.54 19.04
N GLY A 290 11.40 -1.47 20.08
CA GLY A 290 11.68 -2.10 21.37
C GLY A 290 13.02 -1.71 22.04
N GLY A 291 13.53 -0.51 21.73
CA GLY A 291 14.84 -0.07 22.22
C GLY A 291 16.04 -0.52 21.39
N PHE A 292 15.81 -1.20 20.29
CA PHE A 292 16.88 -1.54 19.34
C PHE A 292 17.42 -0.27 18.65
N GLY A 293 18.73 -0.10 18.65
CA GLY A 293 19.41 0.97 17.92
C GLY A 293 19.19 0.87 16.41
N GLN A 294 19.50 1.94 15.66
CA GLN A 294 19.33 1.95 14.19
C GLN A 294 19.98 0.74 13.50
N HIS A 295 21.09 0.23 14.00
CA HIS A 295 21.80 -0.94 13.48
C HIS A 295 21.08 -2.27 13.73
N GLU A 296 20.22 -2.34 14.74
CA GLU A 296 19.48 -3.58 15.07
C GLU A 296 18.12 -3.64 14.35
N ARG A 297 17.63 -2.50 13.83
CA ARG A 297 16.42 -2.45 13.00
C ARG A 297 16.56 -3.22 11.68
N THR A 298 17.79 -3.54 11.28
CA THR A 298 18.09 -4.32 10.07
C THR A 298 18.11 -5.82 10.29
N LYS A 299 17.88 -6.30 11.51
CA LYS A 299 17.87 -7.73 11.86
C LYS A 299 16.48 -8.36 11.94
N TRP A 300 15.46 -7.64 11.47
CA TRP A 300 14.10 -8.17 11.34
C TRP A 300 13.91 -8.89 10.03
#